data_0dba3371f43fe8f8c75ec724def4b93a
#
_entry.id   0dba3371f43fe8f8c75ec724def4b93a
#
_cell.length_a   1.000
_cell.length_b   1.000
_cell.length_c   1.000
_cell.angle_alpha   90.00
_cell.angle_beta   90.00
_cell.angle_gamma   90.00
#
_symmetry.space_group_name_H-M   'P 1'
#
loop_
_entity.id
_entity.type
_entity.pdbx_description
1 polymer ?
#
loop_
_entity_poly.entity_id
_entity_poly.type
_entity_poly.pdbx_seq_one_letter_code
_entity_poly.pdbx_strand_id
1 'polypeptide(L)'
;MLKIWRSSIKSRKDVKMTVEKNVEITNETGLHARPASKFVQKAGTFKSDVTIIYGEKEVNAKSIMGVLSLGVSQGNEIIIKCKGEDAETALEELVNFLHKQMAEE
;
A
#
# COMPACT_ATOMS: atom_id res chain seq x y z
N MET A 1 6.55 -7.89 25.35
CA MET A 1 6.16 -7.68 25.14
C MET A 1 5.52 -7.48 24.81
N LEU A 2 5.38 -7.62 24.81
CA LEU A 2 4.77 -7.38 24.52
C LEU A 2 3.97 -7.03 24.33
N LYS A 3 4.02 -6.94 24.37
CA LYS A 3 3.31 -6.47 24.27
C LYS A 3 2.71 -5.71 24.29
N ILE A 4 2.60 -5.46 24.59
CA ILE A 4 2.16 -4.72 24.78
C ILE A 4 1.55 -3.95 24.23
N TRP A 5 1.61 -3.71 23.77
CA TRP A 5 1.13 -2.95 23.08
C TRP A 5 -0.16 -3.16 22.97
N ARG A 6 -0.61 -3.52 23.18
CA ARG A 6 -1.65 -3.60 23.02
C ARG A 6 -2.48 -3.47 23.81
N SER A 7 -2.12 -3.46 24.47
CA SER A 7 -2.85 -3.31 25.20
C SER A 7 -3.64 -2.48 25.21
N SER A 8 -3.29 -1.99 25.18
CA SER A 8 -3.91 -1.00 25.13
C SER A 8 -5.02 -1.01 24.36
N ILE A 9 -5.50 -1.88 24.10
CA ILE A 9 -6.51 -1.86 23.29
C ILE A 9 -7.74 -1.59 23.97
N LYS A 10 -8.21 -0.47 23.98
CA LYS A 10 -9.36 -0.11 24.57
C LYS A 10 -10.47 -0.63 23.80
N SER A 11 -10.83 0.00 22.75
CA SER A 11 -11.95 -0.37 21.92
C SER A 11 -11.46 -0.58 20.55
N ARG A 12 -11.77 -1.71 19.95
CA ARG A 12 -11.33 -1.96 18.65
C ARG A 12 -11.85 -0.98 17.68
N LYS A 13 -13.02 -0.47 17.88
CA LYS A 13 -13.57 0.48 16.98
C LYS A 13 -12.81 1.76 16.92
N ASP A 14 -12.19 2.12 18.03
CA ASP A 14 -11.47 3.37 18.08
C ASP A 14 -10.01 3.24 17.77
N VAL A 15 -9.54 2.02 17.59
CA VAL A 15 -8.13 1.81 17.32
C VAL A 15 -7.88 1.81 15.84
N LYS A 16 -7.01 2.68 15.39
CA LYS A 16 -6.59 2.69 14.00
C LYS A 16 -5.16 2.26 13.95
N MET A 17 -4.93 1.16 13.27
CA MET A 17 -3.58 0.65 13.10
C MET A 17 -2.93 1.30 11.92
N THR A 18 -1.63 1.48 12.03
CA THR A 18 -0.83 1.91 10.89
C THR A 18 0.20 0.84 10.63
N VAL A 19 0.18 0.26 9.45
CA VAL A 19 1.14 -0.76 9.07
C VAL A 19 1.71 -0.42 7.72
N GLU A 20 2.94 -0.88 7.46
CA GLU A 20 3.57 -0.57 6.20
C GLU A 20 4.54 -1.66 5.80
N LYS A 21 4.87 -1.73 4.52
CA LYS A 21 5.81 -2.71 4.01
C LYS A 21 6.50 -2.17 2.77
N ASN A 22 7.80 -2.46 2.68
CA ASN A 22 8.58 -2.10 1.51
C ASN A 22 8.34 -3.12 0.42
N VAL A 23 8.20 -2.65 -0.80
CA VAL A 23 7.99 -3.53 -1.95
C VAL A 23 8.90 -3.05 -3.06
N GLU A 24 9.66 -3.96 -3.65
CA GLU A 24 10.49 -3.63 -4.80
C GLU A 24 9.67 -3.85 -6.07
N ILE A 25 9.73 -2.90 -6.98
CA ILE A 25 9.03 -3.01 -8.25
C ILE A 25 9.95 -3.74 -9.21
N THR A 26 9.55 -4.95 -9.60
CA THR A 26 10.43 -5.83 -10.36
C THR A 26 10.10 -5.94 -11.84
N ASN A 27 8.92 -5.50 -12.26
CA ASN A 27 8.56 -5.61 -13.67
C ASN A 27 9.25 -4.53 -14.50
N GLU A 28 9.50 -4.85 -15.76
CA GLU A 28 10.27 -3.96 -16.64
C GLU A 28 9.66 -2.58 -16.78
N THR A 29 8.34 -2.52 -16.87
CA THR A 29 7.68 -1.25 -17.14
C THR A 29 7.42 -0.43 -15.89
N GLY A 30 7.73 -0.97 -14.72
CA GLY A 30 7.49 -0.25 -13.49
C GLY A 30 6.01 -0.07 -13.21
N LEU A 31 5.70 0.95 -12.44
CA LEU A 31 4.32 1.18 -12.03
C LEU A 31 3.66 2.14 -13.02
N HIS A 32 3.35 1.64 -14.20
CA HIS A 32 2.73 2.45 -15.23
C HIS A 32 1.20 2.34 -15.17
N ALA A 33 0.53 2.90 -16.18
CA ALA A 33 -0.93 3.12 -16.11
C ALA A 33 -1.76 1.87 -15.81
N ARG A 34 -1.47 0.74 -16.46
CA ARG A 34 -2.29 -0.44 -16.27
C ARG A 34 -2.20 -1.02 -14.85
N PRO A 35 -1.01 -1.36 -14.35
CA PRO A 35 -0.94 -1.89 -12.99
C PRO A 35 -1.31 -0.83 -11.95
N ALA A 36 -1.02 0.44 -12.22
CA ALA A 36 -1.38 1.49 -11.27
C ALA A 36 -2.90 1.60 -11.15
N SER A 37 -3.59 1.53 -12.28
CA SER A 37 -5.04 1.62 -12.29
C SER A 37 -5.67 0.47 -11.50
N LYS A 38 -5.17 -0.74 -11.72
CA LYS A 38 -5.67 -1.91 -11.01
C LYS A 38 -5.38 -1.82 -9.53
N PHE A 39 -4.19 -1.34 -9.18
CA PHE A 39 -3.82 -1.18 -7.79
C PHE A 39 -4.73 -0.17 -7.09
N VAL A 40 -5.00 0.95 -7.75
CA VAL A 40 -5.86 1.99 -7.20
C VAL A 40 -7.27 1.44 -6.97
N GLN A 41 -7.78 0.66 -7.92
CA GLN A 41 -9.09 0.06 -7.76
C GLN A 41 -9.12 -0.89 -6.56
N LYS A 42 -8.09 -1.69 -6.40
CA LYS A 42 -8.02 -2.61 -5.28
C LYS A 42 -7.94 -1.85 -3.97
N ALA A 43 -7.11 -0.81 -3.93
CA ALA A 43 -6.97 0.01 -2.72
C ALA A 43 -8.30 0.63 -2.33
N GLY A 44 -9.10 0.99 -3.30
CA GLY A 44 -10.40 1.61 -3.05
C GLY A 44 -11.40 0.70 -2.37
N THR A 45 -11.15 -0.61 -2.34
CA THR A 45 -12.09 -1.53 -1.71
C THR A 45 -11.91 -1.60 -0.20
N PHE A 46 -10.86 -0.97 0.34
CA PHE A 46 -10.60 -1.00 1.77
C PHE A 46 -11.00 0.32 2.42
N LYS A 47 -11.34 0.25 3.69
CA LYS A 47 -11.72 1.45 4.43
C LYS A 47 -10.50 2.25 4.85
N SER A 48 -9.39 1.57 5.06
CA SER A 48 -8.16 2.23 5.51
C SER A 48 -7.66 3.23 4.50
N ASP A 49 -6.97 4.23 4.99
CA ASP A 49 -6.22 5.13 4.12
C ASP A 49 -5.01 4.37 3.62
N VAL A 50 -4.77 4.42 2.32
CA VAL A 50 -3.65 3.72 1.72
C VAL A 50 -2.74 4.77 1.07
N THR A 51 -1.47 4.71 1.41
CA THR A 51 -0.49 5.68 0.94
C THR A 51 0.68 4.95 0.32
N ILE A 52 1.22 5.49 -0.75
CA ILE A 52 2.47 4.97 -1.33
C ILE A 52 3.53 6.03 -1.12
N ILE A 53 4.67 5.61 -0.58
CA ILE A 53 5.79 6.48 -0.34
C ILE A 53 6.95 6.03 -1.22
N TYR A 54 7.51 6.96 -1.97
CA TYR A 54 8.66 6.70 -2.82
C TYR A 54 9.65 7.84 -2.61
N GLY A 55 10.73 7.52 -1.89
CA GLY A 55 11.68 8.55 -1.51
C GLY A 55 11.03 9.56 -0.61
N GLU A 56 11.02 10.80 -1.02
CA GLU A 56 10.39 11.85 -0.24
C GLU A 56 8.98 12.15 -0.67
N LYS A 57 8.48 11.44 -1.68
CA LYS A 57 7.13 11.66 -2.17
C LYS A 57 6.15 10.73 -1.49
N GLU A 58 5.00 11.25 -1.21
CA GLU A 58 3.96 10.48 -0.55
C GLU A 58 2.64 10.81 -1.21
N VAL A 59 1.92 9.81 -1.70
CA VAL A 59 0.68 10.03 -2.43
C VAL A 59 -0.41 9.10 -1.92
N ASN A 60 -1.65 9.50 -2.17
CA ASN A 60 -2.81 8.70 -1.84
C ASN A 60 -2.93 7.58 -2.88
N ALA A 61 -2.88 6.33 -2.42
CA ALA A 61 -2.91 5.18 -3.32
C ALA A 61 -4.28 4.96 -3.95
N LYS A 62 -5.29 5.69 -3.50
CA LYS A 62 -6.62 5.60 -4.11
C LYS A 62 -6.78 6.62 -5.24
N SER A 63 -5.71 7.33 -5.58
CA SER A 63 -5.71 8.32 -6.65
C SER A 63 -4.79 7.85 -7.77
N ILE A 64 -5.35 7.58 -8.95
CA ILE A 64 -4.54 7.12 -10.08
C ILE A 64 -3.51 8.17 -10.49
N MET A 65 -3.90 9.43 -10.49
CA MET A 65 -2.96 10.50 -10.85
C MET A 65 -1.83 10.60 -9.84
N GLY A 66 -2.16 10.44 -8.54
CA GLY A 66 -1.14 10.46 -7.52
C GLY A 66 -0.12 9.35 -7.71
N VAL A 67 -0.60 8.13 -7.94
CA VAL A 67 0.29 6.99 -8.10
C VAL A 67 1.17 7.16 -9.33
N LEU A 68 0.58 7.59 -10.44
CA LEU A 68 1.35 7.77 -11.65
C LEU A 68 2.40 8.87 -11.53
N SER A 69 2.10 9.87 -10.71
CA SER A 69 3.03 10.99 -10.56
C SER A 69 4.34 10.60 -9.88
N LEU A 70 4.39 9.41 -9.27
CA LEU A 70 5.62 8.99 -8.60
C LEU A 70 6.72 8.61 -9.57
N GLY A 71 6.37 8.13 -10.74
CA GLY A 71 7.38 7.75 -11.73
C GLY A 71 8.22 6.57 -11.30
N VAL A 72 7.61 5.58 -10.64
CA VAL A 72 8.33 4.43 -10.13
C VAL A 72 8.72 3.51 -11.27
N SER A 73 9.99 3.12 -11.30
CA SER A 73 10.54 2.26 -12.36
C SER A 73 11.02 0.95 -11.79
N GLN A 74 11.39 0.04 -12.69
CA GLN A 74 11.93 -1.24 -12.30
C GLN A 74 13.14 -1.05 -11.38
N GLY A 75 13.17 -1.80 -10.30
CA GLY A 75 14.26 -1.74 -9.33
C GLY A 75 14.05 -0.74 -8.22
N ASN A 76 13.07 0.12 -8.34
CA ASN A 76 12.78 1.07 -7.28
C ASN A 76 11.97 0.40 -6.18
N GLU A 77 12.17 0.88 -4.95
CA GLU A 77 11.40 0.40 -3.82
C GLU A 77 10.39 1.43 -3.40
N ILE A 78 9.20 0.97 -3.08
CA ILE A 78 8.17 1.84 -2.53
C ILE A 78 7.74 1.29 -1.19
N ILE A 79 7.07 2.13 -0.41
CA ILE A 79 6.48 1.70 0.85
C ILE A 79 4.98 1.84 0.69
N ILE A 80 4.25 0.76 0.99
CA ILE A 80 2.80 0.81 1.02
C ILE A 80 2.41 0.91 2.49
N LYS A 81 1.71 1.97 2.83
CA LYS A 81 1.31 2.22 4.22
C LYS A 81 -0.20 2.27 4.30
N CYS A 82 -0.76 1.54 5.24
CA CYS A 82 -2.21 1.50 5.45
C CYS A 82 -2.52 1.91 6.88
N LYS A 83 -3.55 2.72 7.03
CA LYS A 83 -3.97 3.20 8.33
C LYS A 83 -5.47 3.12 8.44
N GLY A 84 -5.98 2.35 9.40
CA GLY A 84 -7.40 2.21 9.59
C GLY A 84 -7.76 0.91 10.21
N GLU A 85 -9.06 0.61 10.23
CA GLU A 85 -9.57 -0.59 10.87
C GLU A 85 -9.14 -1.86 10.16
N ASP A 86 -9.09 -1.84 8.85
CA ASP A 86 -8.71 -3.01 8.07
C ASP A 86 -7.30 -2.89 7.51
N ALA A 87 -6.44 -2.15 8.22
CA ALA A 87 -5.11 -1.83 7.69
C ALA A 87 -4.27 -3.08 7.43
N GLU A 88 -4.28 -4.05 8.34
CA GLU A 88 -3.47 -5.24 8.14
C GLU A 88 -3.95 -6.05 6.94
N THR A 89 -5.26 -6.23 6.83
CA THR A 89 -5.81 -6.96 5.70
C THR A 89 -5.53 -6.22 4.41
N ALA A 90 -5.71 -4.90 4.42
CA ALA A 90 -5.46 -4.09 3.24
C ALA A 90 -4.01 -4.21 2.80
N LEU A 91 -3.08 -4.10 3.74
CA LEU A 91 -1.67 -4.18 3.40
C LEU A 91 -1.31 -5.53 2.81
N GLU A 92 -1.76 -6.60 3.44
CA GLU A 92 -1.45 -7.93 2.98
C GLU A 92 -2.00 -8.17 1.57
N GLU A 93 -3.26 -7.81 1.36
CA GLU A 93 -3.87 -8.03 0.06
C GLU A 93 -3.27 -7.16 -1.02
N LEU A 94 -2.92 -5.93 -0.68
CA LEU A 94 -2.34 -5.04 -1.68
C LEU A 94 -0.93 -5.46 -2.05
N VAL A 95 -0.14 -5.91 -1.09
CA VAL A 95 1.21 -6.38 -1.40
C VAL A 95 1.14 -7.63 -2.27
N ASN A 96 0.26 -8.56 -1.93
CA ASN A 96 0.11 -9.78 -2.72
C ASN A 96 -0.39 -9.47 -4.12
N PHE A 97 -1.34 -8.54 -4.21
CA PHE A 97 -1.89 -8.15 -5.51
C PHE A 97 -0.80 -7.55 -6.39
N LEU A 98 0.04 -6.69 -5.82
CA LEU A 98 1.10 -6.06 -6.58
C LEU A 98 2.12 -7.08 -7.04
N HIS A 99 2.51 -8.01 -6.17
CA HIS A 99 3.44 -9.07 -6.56
C HIS A 99 2.87 -9.89 -7.71
N LYS A 100 1.59 -10.20 -7.66
CA LYS A 100 0.96 -10.96 -8.72
C LYS A 100 0.92 -10.19 -10.02
N GLN A 101 0.61 -8.91 -9.95
CA GLN A 101 0.60 -8.05 -11.13
C GLN A 101 1.96 -8.01 -11.79
N MET A 102 3.00 -7.89 -10.98
CA MET A 102 4.36 -7.84 -11.52
C MET A 102 4.76 -9.15 -12.16
N ALA A 103 4.35 -10.26 -11.56
CA ALA A 103 4.70 -11.57 -12.09
C ALA A 103 4.00 -11.87 -13.41
N GLU A 104 2.86 -11.24 -13.65
CA GLU A 104 2.11 -11.49 -14.87
C GLU A 104 2.57 -10.64 -16.04
N GLU A 105 3.49 -9.74 -15.81
CA GLU A 105 4.08 -8.96 -16.88
C GLU A 105 5.34 -9.62 -17.39
#